data_97b111dd28521fe24eaaf42689aca14a
#
_entry.id   97b111dd28521fe24eaaf42689aca14a
#
_cell.length_a   1.000
_cell.length_b   1.000
_cell.length_c   1.000
_cell.angle_alpha   90.00
_cell.angle_beta   90.00
_cell.angle_gamma   90.00
#
_symmetry.space_group_name_H-M   'P 1'
#
loop_
_entity.id
_entity.type
_entity.pdbx_description
1 polymer ?
#
loop_
_entity_poly.entity_id
_entity_poly.type
_entity_poly.pdbx_seq_one_letter_code
_entity_poly.pdbx_strand_id
1 'polypeptide(L)'
;MKNLIYMVAIDHHTSQFKVTEYSKYSIPVWEAWCKKNDVDFMVVTEHDERFDKPIWNKELVFENIGDKYDKIGIVDADTMIRWDAPNMFDMYDDEFCGVVDNDSYYFLNQSLPAYGKFFPDIKLDTDYYINAGVVFFTKKHKHFFDAMLEFYFEHKEELDNWSIPNTGREQTIFNFMLKKLNIKKKYLPLPWNLFGMHRKDMFQHNPVLEDKTPYFVKYGYIWHFTGFPIEDRIRIMGQVWDVFRGNYE
;
A
#
# COMPACT_ATOMS: atom_id res chain seq x y z
N MET A 1 22.50 -2.49 8.48
CA MET A 1 21.17 -3.05 8.12
C MET A 1 20.79 -2.43 6.81
N LYS A 2 20.41 -3.22 5.83
CA LYS A 2 20.07 -2.71 4.51
C LYS A 2 18.56 -2.69 4.32
N ASN A 3 17.99 -1.51 4.04
CA ASN A 3 16.55 -1.29 3.95
C ASN A 3 16.15 -1.00 2.50
N LEU A 4 14.91 -1.35 2.15
CA LEU A 4 14.34 -1.15 0.82
C LEU A 4 12.92 -0.60 0.92
N ILE A 5 12.60 0.37 0.08
CA ILE A 5 11.22 0.66 -0.33
C ILE A 5 10.99 0.03 -1.70
N TYR A 6 9.93 -0.77 -1.80
CA TYR A 6 9.52 -1.49 -3.00
C TYR A 6 8.17 -0.98 -3.46
N MET A 7 8.08 -0.54 -4.70
CA MET A 7 6.86 0.01 -5.31
C MET A 7 6.54 -0.75 -6.60
N VAL A 8 5.27 -1.07 -6.80
CA VAL A 8 4.78 -1.62 -8.07
C VAL A 8 4.01 -0.53 -8.81
N ALA A 9 4.48 -0.15 -10.00
CA ALA A 9 3.91 0.90 -10.83
C ALA A 9 3.72 0.40 -12.27
N ILE A 10 2.83 -0.57 -12.44
CA ILE A 10 2.61 -1.30 -13.69
C ILE A 10 1.38 -0.75 -14.41
N ASP A 11 1.55 -0.33 -15.65
CA ASP A 11 0.44 0.01 -16.53
C ASP A 11 -0.23 -1.26 -17.06
N HIS A 12 -1.54 -1.39 -16.82
CA HIS A 12 -2.30 -2.51 -17.33
C HIS A 12 -2.94 -2.19 -18.69
N HIS A 13 -2.77 -3.10 -19.65
CA HIS A 13 -3.23 -2.89 -21.04
C HIS A 13 -4.76 -2.71 -21.16
N THR A 14 -5.55 -3.24 -20.24
CA THR A 14 -7.02 -3.11 -20.23
C THR A 14 -7.50 -1.84 -19.52
N SER A 15 -6.62 -1.10 -18.86
CA SER A 15 -6.98 0.13 -18.13
C SER A 15 -7.00 1.32 -19.09
N GLN A 16 -8.08 2.11 -19.03
CA GLN A 16 -8.17 3.37 -19.74
C GLN A 16 -7.14 4.40 -19.22
N PHE A 17 -6.84 4.33 -17.91
CA PHE A 17 -5.86 5.19 -17.27
C PHE A 17 -4.66 4.37 -16.83
N LYS A 18 -3.49 4.96 -16.96
CA LYS A 18 -2.23 4.31 -16.62
C LYS A 18 -1.73 4.73 -15.25
N VAL A 19 -1.11 3.79 -14.55
CA VAL A 19 -0.45 4.03 -13.26
C VAL A 19 0.62 5.11 -13.41
N THR A 20 1.32 5.16 -14.55
CA THR A 20 2.33 6.16 -14.87
C THR A 20 1.79 7.59 -14.87
N GLU A 21 0.48 7.81 -15.04
CA GLU A 21 -0.11 9.15 -15.03
C GLU A 21 -0.08 9.81 -13.64
N TYR A 22 -0.07 9.02 -12.57
CA TYR A 22 0.03 9.52 -11.19
C TYR A 22 1.32 9.11 -10.48
N SER A 23 1.92 7.95 -10.79
CA SER A 23 3.18 7.54 -10.17
C SER A 23 4.36 8.46 -10.51
N LYS A 24 4.27 9.22 -11.60
CA LYS A 24 5.23 10.29 -11.91
C LYS A 24 5.35 11.37 -10.83
N TYR A 25 4.37 11.48 -9.94
CA TYR A 25 4.39 12.36 -8.76
C TYR A 25 4.84 11.62 -7.50
N SER A 26 4.51 10.34 -7.40
CA SER A 26 4.85 9.47 -6.28
C SER A 26 6.34 9.09 -6.28
N ILE A 27 6.85 8.62 -7.41
CA ILE A 27 8.23 8.11 -7.54
C ILE A 27 9.27 9.13 -7.05
N PRO A 28 9.28 10.39 -7.53
CA PRO A 28 10.33 11.34 -7.11
C PRO A 28 10.29 11.70 -5.63
N VAL A 29 9.12 11.72 -4.97
CA VAL A 29 9.06 12.01 -3.53
C VAL A 29 9.59 10.84 -2.69
N TRP A 30 9.30 9.60 -3.11
CA TRP A 30 9.86 8.42 -2.48
C TRP A 30 11.35 8.29 -2.72
N GLU A 31 11.83 8.56 -3.93
CA GLU A 31 13.25 8.55 -4.27
C GLU A 31 14.04 9.54 -3.42
N ALA A 32 13.56 10.78 -3.31
CA ALA A 32 14.19 11.82 -2.50
C ALA A 32 14.22 11.43 -1.00
N TRP A 33 13.12 10.91 -0.46
CA TRP A 33 13.06 10.46 0.92
C TRP A 33 14.01 9.27 1.16
N CYS A 34 14.03 8.29 0.27
CA CYS A 34 14.92 7.13 0.36
C CYS A 34 16.40 7.54 0.34
N LYS A 35 16.76 8.42 -0.58
CA LYS A 35 18.13 8.98 -0.66
C LYS A 35 18.53 9.68 0.64
N LYS A 36 17.65 10.49 1.22
CA LYS A 36 17.89 11.21 2.50
C LYS A 36 18.10 10.27 3.68
N ASN A 37 17.44 9.10 3.67
CA ASN A 37 17.43 8.16 4.80
C ASN A 37 18.36 6.94 4.59
N ASP A 38 19.19 6.92 3.56
CA ASP A 38 20.07 5.79 3.19
C ASP A 38 19.28 4.48 3.03
N VAL A 39 18.19 4.55 2.27
CA VAL A 39 17.28 3.44 1.93
C VAL A 39 17.33 3.23 0.42
N ASP A 40 17.46 1.98 -0.02
CA ASP A 40 17.33 1.65 -1.44
C ASP A 40 15.87 1.84 -1.88
N PHE A 41 15.66 2.22 -3.14
CA PHE A 41 14.34 2.33 -3.75
C PHE A 41 14.27 1.49 -5.03
N MET A 42 13.25 0.64 -5.12
CA MET A 42 13.00 -0.19 -6.29
C MET A 42 11.58 0.04 -6.79
N VAL A 43 11.46 0.35 -8.08
CA VAL A 43 10.16 0.45 -8.77
C VAL A 43 10.05 -0.66 -9.80
N VAL A 44 9.01 -1.48 -9.69
CA VAL A 44 8.67 -2.53 -10.67
C VAL A 44 7.65 -1.97 -11.64
N THR A 45 8.00 -1.94 -12.91
CA THR A 45 7.16 -1.40 -14.00
C THR A 45 6.73 -2.46 -14.99
N GLU A 46 7.33 -3.65 -14.93
CA GLU A 46 7.02 -4.76 -15.82
C GLU A 46 6.04 -5.72 -15.16
N HIS A 47 4.98 -6.05 -15.89
CA HIS A 47 3.97 -7.01 -15.44
C HIS A 47 4.49 -8.44 -15.58
N ASP A 48 4.35 -9.22 -14.54
CA ASP A 48 4.59 -10.67 -14.61
C ASP A 48 3.33 -11.35 -15.17
N GLU A 49 3.45 -11.94 -16.34
CA GLU A 49 2.34 -12.57 -17.07
C GLU A 49 1.78 -13.83 -16.39
N ARG A 50 2.41 -14.31 -15.30
CA ARG A 50 1.83 -15.34 -14.45
C ARG A 50 0.52 -14.89 -13.80
N PHE A 51 0.35 -13.57 -13.62
CA PHE A 51 -0.85 -12.95 -13.04
C PHE A 51 -1.76 -12.37 -14.12
N ASP A 52 -3.07 -12.45 -13.92
CA ASP A 52 -4.04 -11.73 -14.76
C ASP A 52 -4.05 -10.23 -14.45
N LYS A 53 -3.82 -9.87 -13.19
CA LYS A 53 -3.91 -8.48 -12.72
C LYS A 53 -2.62 -8.01 -12.04
N PRO A 54 -2.18 -6.77 -12.31
CA PRO A 54 -0.93 -6.22 -11.76
C PRO A 54 -0.85 -6.17 -10.22
N ILE A 55 -1.99 -6.16 -9.54
CA ILE A 55 -2.04 -6.05 -8.07
C ILE A 55 -1.28 -7.17 -7.33
N TRP A 56 -1.16 -8.36 -7.97
CA TRP A 56 -0.44 -9.48 -7.40
C TRP A 56 1.09 -9.40 -7.58
N ASN A 57 1.59 -8.47 -8.41
CA ASN A 57 3.04 -8.35 -8.63
C ASN A 57 3.80 -7.88 -7.37
N LYS A 58 3.12 -7.28 -6.40
CA LYS A 58 3.75 -6.89 -5.14
C LYS A 58 4.16 -8.09 -4.27
N GLU A 59 3.49 -9.23 -4.45
CA GLU A 59 3.82 -10.47 -3.74
C GLU A 59 5.14 -11.09 -4.23
N LEU A 60 5.62 -10.68 -5.41
CA LEU A 60 6.92 -11.11 -5.95
C LEU A 60 8.12 -10.42 -5.30
N VAL A 61 7.91 -9.63 -4.26
CA VAL A 61 8.98 -8.84 -3.65
C VAL A 61 10.24 -9.68 -3.37
N PHE A 62 10.12 -10.86 -2.78
CA PHE A 62 11.27 -11.71 -2.48
C PHE A 62 11.83 -12.45 -3.70
N GLU A 63 11.05 -12.72 -4.74
CA GLU A 63 11.59 -13.20 -6.01
C GLU A 63 12.48 -12.14 -6.66
N ASN A 64 12.07 -10.86 -6.58
CA ASN A 64 12.79 -9.74 -7.20
C ASN A 64 14.04 -9.30 -6.44
N ILE A 65 14.05 -9.41 -5.10
CA ILE A 65 15.15 -8.88 -4.29
C ILE A 65 16.05 -9.96 -3.65
N GLY A 66 15.57 -11.21 -3.55
CA GLY A 66 16.24 -12.27 -2.79
C GLY A 66 16.41 -11.90 -1.31
N ASP A 67 17.51 -12.30 -0.71
CA ASP A 67 17.84 -12.07 0.70
C ASP A 67 18.66 -10.79 0.93
N LYS A 68 18.69 -9.88 -0.04
CA LYS A 68 19.59 -8.72 -0.07
C LYS A 68 19.28 -7.68 1.02
N TYR A 69 18.03 -7.59 1.48
CA TYR A 69 17.57 -6.57 2.39
C TYR A 69 17.10 -7.15 3.72
N ASP A 70 17.35 -6.42 4.81
CA ASP A 70 16.96 -6.83 6.16
C ASP A 70 15.53 -6.40 6.50
N LYS A 71 15.17 -5.16 6.10
CA LYS A 71 13.82 -4.60 6.26
C LYS A 71 13.31 -4.05 4.94
N ILE A 72 12.04 -4.26 4.67
CA ILE A 72 11.38 -3.92 3.41
C ILE A 72 10.09 -3.15 3.72
N GLY A 73 9.82 -2.10 2.96
CA GLY A 73 8.52 -1.44 2.91
C GLY A 73 7.91 -1.61 1.52
N ILE A 74 6.71 -2.15 1.41
CA ILE A 74 5.92 -2.10 0.18
C ILE A 74 5.03 -0.87 0.26
N VAL A 75 5.03 -0.06 -0.81
CA VAL A 75 4.19 1.13 -0.94
C VAL A 75 3.50 1.15 -2.30
N ASP A 76 2.20 1.45 -2.30
CA ASP A 76 1.43 1.56 -3.54
C ASP A 76 1.84 2.82 -4.33
N ALA A 77 1.75 2.76 -5.65
CA ALA A 77 2.15 3.84 -6.56
C ALA A 77 1.29 5.11 -6.44
N ASP A 78 0.16 5.04 -5.75
CA ASP A 78 -0.68 6.19 -5.43
C ASP A 78 -0.45 6.73 -4.01
N THR A 79 0.75 6.50 -3.48
CA THR A 79 1.20 7.09 -2.21
C THR A 79 2.24 8.18 -2.44
N MET A 80 2.27 9.18 -1.57
CA MET A 80 3.34 10.18 -1.50
C MET A 80 3.81 10.31 -0.07
N ILE A 81 5.12 10.34 0.14
CA ILE A 81 5.72 10.51 1.47
C ILE A 81 6.09 11.97 1.70
N ARG A 82 5.85 12.48 2.91
CA ARG A 82 6.25 13.83 3.31
C ARG A 82 7.77 13.90 3.47
N TRP A 83 8.39 14.98 3.00
CA TRP A 83 9.85 15.19 2.95
C TRP A 83 10.57 15.09 4.30
N ASP A 84 9.87 15.37 5.40
CA ASP A 84 10.38 15.32 6.78
C ASP A 84 9.84 14.12 7.58
N ALA A 85 9.21 13.16 6.91
CA ALA A 85 8.76 11.93 7.56
C ALA A 85 9.95 11.22 8.21
N PRO A 86 9.82 10.79 9.49
CA PRO A 86 10.87 10.03 10.16
C PRO A 86 11.21 8.74 9.40
N ASN A 87 12.37 8.16 9.70
CA ASN A 87 12.73 6.85 9.15
C ASN A 87 11.86 5.76 9.79
N MET A 88 10.95 5.20 9.02
CA MET A 88 10.01 4.17 9.49
C MET A 88 10.68 2.85 9.87
N PHE A 89 11.86 2.58 9.31
CA PHE A 89 12.60 1.36 9.61
C PHE A 89 13.19 1.33 11.02
N ASP A 90 13.23 2.47 11.72
CA ASP A 90 13.64 2.57 13.12
C ASP A 90 12.49 2.29 14.10
N MET A 91 11.25 2.14 13.60
CA MET A 91 10.06 2.04 14.44
C MET A 91 9.68 0.61 14.83
N TYR A 92 10.29 -0.41 14.25
CA TYR A 92 9.96 -1.81 14.50
C TYR A 92 11.20 -2.70 14.45
N ASP A 93 11.13 -3.83 15.11
CA ASP A 93 12.20 -4.83 15.12
C ASP A 93 11.96 -5.92 14.08
N ASP A 94 11.04 -6.84 14.38
CA ASP A 94 10.75 -8.00 13.56
C ASP A 94 9.24 -8.20 13.29
N GLU A 95 8.43 -7.19 13.63
CA GLU A 95 7.01 -7.24 13.37
C GLU A 95 6.66 -6.95 11.91
N PHE A 96 5.50 -7.45 11.50
CA PHE A 96 4.82 -7.01 10.30
C PHE A 96 3.97 -5.78 10.61
N CYS A 97 4.27 -4.65 9.98
CA CYS A 97 3.70 -3.35 10.32
C CYS A 97 2.72 -2.87 9.24
N GLY A 98 1.60 -2.30 9.67
CA GLY A 98 0.64 -1.64 8.79
C GLY A 98 -0.38 -0.85 9.57
N VAL A 99 -1.18 -0.05 8.87
CA VAL A 99 -2.26 0.75 9.43
C VAL A 99 -3.58 0.01 9.27
N VAL A 100 -4.40 -0.02 10.33
CA VAL A 100 -5.73 -0.64 10.28
C VAL A 100 -6.62 0.12 9.30
N ASP A 101 -7.23 -0.62 8.37
CA ASP A 101 -8.16 -0.07 7.38
C ASP A 101 -9.57 0.02 7.99
N ASN A 102 -9.87 1.16 8.54
CA ASN A 102 -11.17 1.47 9.12
C ASN A 102 -11.96 2.49 8.29
N ASP A 103 -11.55 2.72 7.05
CA ASP A 103 -12.15 3.74 6.20
C ASP A 103 -13.54 3.36 5.70
N SER A 104 -13.78 2.09 5.41
CA SER A 104 -15.05 1.64 4.86
C SER A 104 -15.50 0.29 5.41
N TYR A 105 -16.34 0.29 6.44
CA TYR A 105 -17.02 -0.92 6.93
C TYR A 105 -17.89 -1.60 5.86
N TYR A 106 -18.44 -0.83 4.92
CA TYR A 106 -19.19 -1.38 3.79
C TYR A 106 -18.31 -2.31 2.95
N PHE A 107 -17.12 -1.85 2.61
CA PHE A 107 -16.13 -2.63 1.89
C PHE A 107 -15.73 -3.90 2.66
N LEU A 108 -15.43 -3.78 3.96
CA LEU A 108 -15.05 -4.92 4.78
C LEU A 108 -16.19 -5.94 4.93
N ASN A 109 -17.41 -5.48 5.13
CA ASN A 109 -18.58 -6.33 5.25
C ASN A 109 -18.89 -7.14 3.97
N GLN A 110 -18.43 -6.70 2.82
CA GLN A 110 -18.51 -7.46 1.58
C GLN A 110 -17.30 -8.36 1.37
N SER A 111 -16.11 -7.85 1.64
CA SER A 111 -14.86 -8.56 1.40
C SER A 111 -14.69 -9.78 2.32
N LEU A 112 -14.99 -9.63 3.61
CA LEU A 112 -14.76 -10.70 4.58
C LEU A 112 -15.57 -11.97 4.29
N PRO A 113 -16.89 -11.92 4.03
CA PRO A 113 -17.63 -13.11 3.64
C PRO A 113 -17.19 -13.67 2.29
N ALA A 114 -16.90 -12.78 1.33
CA ALA A 114 -16.54 -13.17 -0.01
C ALA A 114 -15.27 -14.02 -0.07
N TYR A 115 -14.24 -13.62 0.66
CA TYR A 115 -12.96 -14.35 0.72
C TYR A 115 -12.87 -15.34 1.88
N GLY A 116 -13.73 -15.21 2.90
CA GLY A 116 -13.76 -16.12 4.05
C GLY A 116 -14.03 -17.58 3.68
N LYS A 117 -14.66 -17.85 2.53
CA LYS A 117 -14.86 -19.20 2.03
C LYS A 117 -13.56 -19.98 1.80
N PHE A 118 -12.46 -19.28 1.49
CA PHE A 118 -11.13 -19.89 1.35
C PHE A 118 -10.45 -20.15 2.71
N PHE A 119 -11.01 -19.61 3.79
CA PHE A 119 -10.46 -19.67 5.13
C PHE A 119 -11.56 -20.04 6.16
N PRO A 120 -12.22 -21.22 6.04
CA PRO A 120 -13.41 -21.54 6.81
C PRO A 120 -13.19 -21.56 8.33
N ASP A 121 -11.98 -21.87 8.77
CA ASP A 121 -11.60 -21.95 10.18
C ASP A 121 -11.05 -20.63 10.74
N ILE A 122 -11.01 -19.58 9.94
CA ILE A 122 -10.41 -18.30 10.33
C ILE A 122 -11.47 -17.20 10.34
N LYS A 123 -11.76 -16.70 11.52
CA LYS A 123 -12.59 -15.50 11.69
C LYS A 123 -11.66 -14.28 11.75
N LEU A 124 -11.73 -13.41 10.74
CA LEU A 124 -11.00 -12.16 10.71
C LEU A 124 -11.84 -11.04 11.34
N ASP A 125 -11.21 -10.29 12.24
CA ASP A 125 -11.81 -9.14 12.90
C ASP A 125 -11.47 -7.86 12.13
N THR A 126 -12.45 -7.00 11.91
CA THR A 126 -12.30 -5.73 11.19
C THR A 126 -11.31 -4.78 11.87
N ASP A 127 -11.25 -4.83 13.21
CA ASP A 127 -10.35 -3.96 14.00
C ASP A 127 -8.86 -4.28 13.81
N TYR A 128 -8.57 -5.40 13.15
CA TYR A 128 -7.20 -5.88 12.88
C TYR A 128 -6.89 -6.03 11.39
N TYR A 129 -7.76 -5.51 10.54
CA TYR A 129 -7.59 -5.56 9.09
C TYR A 129 -6.65 -4.44 8.63
N ILE A 130 -5.49 -4.81 8.08
CA ILE A 130 -4.45 -3.88 7.63
C ILE A 130 -4.73 -3.46 6.18
N ASN A 131 -4.56 -2.18 5.88
CA ASN A 131 -4.47 -1.70 4.51
C ASN A 131 -3.13 -2.13 3.88
N ALA A 132 -3.19 -2.89 2.79
CA ALA A 132 -2.02 -3.49 2.15
C ALA A 132 -1.24 -2.54 1.23
N GLY A 133 -1.69 -1.30 1.08
CA GLY A 133 -1.02 -0.32 0.22
C GLY A 133 0.22 0.33 0.83
N VAL A 134 0.40 0.21 2.16
CA VAL A 134 1.63 0.61 2.86
C VAL A 134 1.88 -0.36 3.99
N VAL A 135 2.88 -1.21 3.84
CA VAL A 135 3.27 -2.21 4.84
C VAL A 135 4.79 -2.29 4.98
N PHE A 136 5.26 -2.60 6.19
CA PHE A 136 6.68 -2.75 6.50
C PHE A 136 6.92 -4.07 7.20
N PHE A 137 8.02 -4.74 6.85
CA PHE A 137 8.34 -6.07 7.36
C PHE A 137 9.85 -6.35 7.24
N THR A 138 10.26 -7.52 7.70
CA THR A 138 11.66 -7.97 7.60
C THR A 138 11.77 -9.17 6.66
N LYS A 139 12.99 -9.53 6.25
CA LYS A 139 13.26 -10.73 5.45
C LYS A 139 12.75 -12.03 6.09
N LYS A 140 12.52 -12.06 7.42
CA LYS A 140 11.91 -13.22 8.10
C LYS A 140 10.50 -13.54 7.61
N HIS A 141 9.80 -12.56 7.00
CA HIS A 141 8.45 -12.72 6.49
C HIS A 141 8.38 -13.27 5.05
N LYS A 142 9.51 -13.71 4.48
CA LYS A 142 9.51 -14.33 3.15
C LYS A 142 8.46 -15.45 3.04
N HIS A 143 8.35 -16.31 4.04
CA HIS A 143 7.38 -17.40 4.06
C HIS A 143 5.91 -16.93 3.95
N PHE A 144 5.60 -15.72 4.37
CA PHE A 144 4.28 -15.12 4.19
C PHE A 144 4.01 -14.82 2.71
N PHE A 145 4.97 -14.22 2.01
CA PHE A 145 4.83 -13.90 0.58
C PHE A 145 4.85 -15.17 -0.27
N ASP A 146 5.67 -16.15 0.07
CA ASP A 146 5.66 -17.47 -0.57
C ASP A 146 4.26 -18.12 -0.44
N ALA A 147 3.64 -18.06 0.75
CA ALA A 147 2.29 -18.58 0.97
C ALA A 147 1.19 -17.78 0.23
N MET A 148 1.37 -16.47 0.07
CA MET A 148 0.45 -15.64 -0.76
C MET A 148 0.50 -16.07 -2.23
N LEU A 149 1.70 -16.29 -2.77
CA LEU A 149 1.89 -16.76 -4.14
C LEU A 149 1.32 -18.17 -4.35
N GLU A 150 1.64 -19.10 -3.44
CA GLU A 150 1.09 -20.46 -3.45
C GLU A 150 -0.44 -20.44 -3.47
N PHE A 151 -1.04 -19.64 -2.57
CA PHE A 151 -2.49 -19.48 -2.50
C PHE A 151 -3.06 -18.92 -3.80
N TYR A 152 -2.45 -17.90 -4.39
CA TYR A 152 -2.91 -17.34 -5.67
C TYR A 152 -2.91 -18.40 -6.77
N PHE A 153 -1.80 -19.15 -6.93
CA PHE A 153 -1.71 -20.15 -7.99
C PHE A 153 -2.63 -21.36 -7.77
N GLU A 154 -2.89 -21.73 -6.53
CA GLU A 154 -3.88 -22.77 -6.19
C GLU A 154 -5.32 -22.35 -6.57
N HIS A 155 -5.65 -21.08 -6.41
CA HIS A 155 -7.00 -20.54 -6.64
C HIS A 155 -7.08 -19.60 -7.86
N LYS A 156 -6.08 -19.62 -8.74
CA LYS A 156 -5.90 -18.65 -9.84
C LYS A 156 -7.16 -18.48 -10.68
N GLU A 157 -7.75 -19.57 -11.16
CA GLU A 157 -8.93 -19.52 -12.03
C GLU A 157 -10.10 -18.80 -11.36
N GLU A 158 -10.32 -19.06 -10.08
CA GLU A 158 -11.39 -18.42 -9.33
C GLU A 158 -11.09 -16.95 -9.03
N LEU A 159 -9.86 -16.62 -8.64
CA LEU A 159 -9.45 -15.26 -8.31
C LEU A 159 -9.41 -14.35 -9.54
N ASP A 160 -8.98 -14.85 -10.68
CA ASP A 160 -8.92 -14.09 -11.94
C ASP A 160 -10.34 -13.82 -12.49
N ASN A 161 -11.26 -14.77 -12.35
CA ASN A 161 -12.65 -14.63 -12.75
C ASN A 161 -13.52 -13.92 -11.71
N TRP A 162 -12.95 -13.47 -10.60
CA TRP A 162 -13.68 -12.86 -9.51
C TRP A 162 -14.26 -11.51 -9.88
N SER A 163 -15.58 -11.43 -9.92
CA SER A 163 -16.33 -10.25 -10.37
C SER A 163 -17.10 -9.52 -9.27
N ILE A 164 -16.86 -9.84 -7.97
CA ILE A 164 -17.56 -9.16 -6.89
C ILE A 164 -17.04 -7.72 -6.80
N PRO A 165 -17.87 -6.72 -7.10
CA PRO A 165 -17.47 -5.33 -7.02
C PRO A 165 -17.21 -4.91 -5.56
N ASN A 166 -16.36 -3.92 -5.38
CA ASN A 166 -16.04 -3.31 -4.07
C ASN A 166 -15.52 -4.29 -3.00
N THR A 167 -14.69 -5.26 -3.41
CA THR A 167 -14.01 -6.16 -2.48
C THR A 167 -12.51 -5.92 -2.48
N GLY A 168 -11.84 -6.27 -1.38
CA GLY A 168 -10.43 -6.02 -1.14
C GLY A 168 -9.46 -6.88 -1.91
N ARG A 169 -9.94 -7.69 -2.83
CA ARG A 169 -9.10 -8.53 -3.68
C ARG A 169 -7.95 -9.15 -2.87
N GLU A 170 -6.69 -8.92 -3.31
CA GLU A 170 -5.48 -9.43 -2.63
C GLU A 170 -5.37 -8.95 -1.18
N GLN A 171 -5.78 -7.73 -0.86
CA GLN A 171 -5.70 -7.17 0.50
C GLN A 171 -6.51 -8.00 1.52
N THR A 172 -7.65 -8.57 1.13
CA THR A 172 -8.46 -9.38 2.03
C THR A 172 -7.79 -10.74 2.27
N ILE A 173 -7.28 -11.36 1.21
CA ILE A 173 -6.50 -12.61 1.31
C ILE A 173 -5.26 -12.41 2.17
N PHE A 174 -4.55 -11.31 1.94
CA PHE A 174 -3.39 -10.88 2.71
C PHE A 174 -3.68 -10.86 4.23
N ASN A 175 -4.79 -10.25 4.64
CA ASN A 175 -5.19 -10.20 6.05
C ASN A 175 -5.58 -11.56 6.63
N PHE A 176 -6.27 -12.41 5.86
CA PHE A 176 -6.52 -13.80 6.25
C PHE A 176 -5.23 -14.58 6.41
N MET A 177 -4.28 -14.41 5.50
CA MET A 177 -3.00 -15.10 5.52
C MET A 177 -2.11 -14.65 6.69
N LEU A 178 -2.08 -13.35 7.02
CA LEU A 178 -1.42 -12.85 8.23
C LEU A 178 -1.94 -13.54 9.49
N LYS A 179 -3.24 -13.80 9.55
CA LYS A 179 -3.86 -14.50 10.68
C LYS A 179 -3.61 -15.99 10.62
N LYS A 180 -3.74 -16.63 9.45
CA LYS A 180 -3.49 -18.06 9.25
C LYS A 180 -2.08 -18.47 9.70
N LEU A 181 -1.09 -17.66 9.35
CA LEU A 181 0.31 -17.90 9.67
C LEU A 181 0.74 -17.36 11.04
N ASN A 182 -0.21 -16.83 11.81
CA ASN A 182 0.04 -16.22 13.13
C ASN A 182 1.19 -15.21 13.12
N ILE A 183 1.25 -14.37 12.09
CA ILE A 183 2.29 -13.35 11.94
C ILE A 183 2.17 -12.30 13.05
N LYS A 184 3.29 -12.04 13.75
CA LYS A 184 3.37 -10.98 14.76
C LYS A 184 3.23 -9.62 14.09
N LYS A 185 2.19 -8.87 14.45
CA LYS A 185 1.87 -7.57 13.85
C LYS A 185 2.13 -6.43 14.81
N LYS A 186 2.49 -5.28 14.24
CA LYS A 186 2.50 -3.98 14.90
C LYS A 186 1.63 -3.01 14.13
N TYR A 187 0.58 -2.51 14.77
CA TYR A 187 -0.31 -1.53 14.14
C TYR A 187 0.30 -0.14 14.25
N LEU A 188 0.48 0.49 13.10
CA LEU A 188 0.96 1.85 13.01
C LEU A 188 -0.20 2.85 13.12
N PRO A 189 0.03 4.03 13.67
CA PRO A 189 -0.99 5.08 13.67
C PRO A 189 -1.27 5.59 12.25
N LEU A 190 -2.48 6.09 12.04
CA LEU A 190 -3.01 6.54 10.74
C LEU A 190 -2.07 7.45 9.92
N PRO A 191 -1.29 8.38 10.50
CA PRO A 191 -0.34 9.19 9.73
C PRO A 191 0.65 8.42 8.85
N TRP A 192 0.93 7.15 9.17
CA TRP A 192 1.85 6.30 8.40
C TRP A 192 1.23 5.64 7.16
N ASN A 193 -0.06 5.75 6.98
CA ASN A 193 -0.79 5.41 5.77
C ASN A 193 -2.12 6.16 5.81
N LEU A 194 -2.08 7.44 5.49
CA LEU A 194 -3.24 8.31 5.56
C LEU A 194 -4.08 8.13 4.30
N PHE A 195 -5.03 7.23 4.36
CA PHE A 195 -6.09 7.02 3.37
C PHE A 195 -7.43 7.63 3.84
N GLY A 196 -8.48 7.54 3.04
CA GLY A 196 -9.77 8.16 3.38
C GLY A 196 -9.76 9.68 3.32
N MET A 197 -8.79 10.28 2.64
CA MET A 197 -8.64 11.74 2.51
C MET A 197 -9.80 12.41 1.80
N HIS A 198 -10.62 11.64 1.07
CA HIS A 198 -11.87 12.12 0.46
C HIS A 198 -12.98 12.43 1.48
N ARG A 199 -12.78 12.07 2.75
CA ARG A 199 -13.72 12.41 3.82
C ARG A 199 -13.74 13.92 4.08
N LYS A 200 -14.88 14.39 4.58
CA LYS A 200 -15.16 15.78 4.92
C LYS A 200 -14.02 16.47 5.67
N ASP A 201 -13.51 15.78 6.68
CA ASP A 201 -12.55 16.35 7.63
C ASP A 201 -11.14 16.49 7.05
N MET A 202 -10.81 15.67 6.05
CA MET A 202 -9.46 15.58 5.55
C MET A 202 -9.25 16.35 4.24
N PHE A 203 -10.29 16.51 3.44
CA PHE A 203 -10.16 17.12 2.11
C PHE A 203 -11.25 18.12 1.76
N GLN A 204 -12.54 17.73 1.74
CA GLN A 204 -13.61 18.57 1.20
C GLN A 204 -14.01 19.75 2.09
N HIS A 205 -13.91 19.60 3.38
CA HIS A 205 -14.19 20.64 4.38
C HIS A 205 -12.96 20.95 5.21
N ASN A 206 -11.80 20.68 4.64
CA ASN A 206 -10.54 20.83 5.32
C ASN A 206 -10.27 22.31 5.62
N PRO A 207 -10.25 22.72 6.86
CA PRO A 207 -9.78 24.05 7.20
C PRO A 207 -8.32 24.15 6.79
N VAL A 208 -8.02 25.12 5.96
CA VAL A 208 -6.64 25.48 5.67
C VAL A 208 -6.08 26.06 6.96
N LEU A 209 -4.97 25.49 7.43
CA LEU A 209 -4.27 26.00 8.60
C LEU A 209 -3.83 27.46 8.39
N GLU A 210 -3.49 28.17 9.45
CA GLU A 210 -3.08 29.59 9.39
C GLU A 210 -1.99 29.86 8.36
N ASP A 211 -1.07 28.91 8.17
CA ASP A 211 0.00 28.97 7.16
C ASP A 211 -0.44 28.49 5.77
N LYS A 212 -1.74 28.27 5.56
CA LYS A 212 -2.34 27.78 4.32
C LYS A 212 -1.91 26.36 3.90
N THR A 213 -1.25 25.60 4.74
CA THR A 213 -0.93 24.20 4.48
C THR A 213 -2.16 23.33 4.72
N PRO A 214 -2.56 22.46 3.79
CA PRO A 214 -3.68 21.54 4.00
C PRO A 214 -3.46 20.64 5.21
N TYR A 215 -4.54 20.35 5.95
CA TYR A 215 -4.46 19.55 7.18
C TYR A 215 -3.81 18.18 6.96
N PHE A 216 -4.15 17.48 5.89
CA PHE A 216 -3.60 16.16 5.60
C PHE A 216 -2.08 16.18 5.43
N VAL A 217 -1.51 17.27 4.89
CA VAL A 217 -0.07 17.43 4.71
C VAL A 217 0.65 17.52 6.05
N LYS A 218 0.08 18.23 7.03
CA LYS A 218 0.67 18.31 8.38
C LYS A 218 0.45 17.05 9.19
N TYR A 219 -0.72 16.42 9.04
CA TYR A 219 -1.11 15.27 9.83
C TYR A 219 -0.44 13.97 9.37
N GLY A 220 -0.39 13.72 8.04
CA GLY A 220 0.13 12.48 7.48
C GLY A 220 1.63 12.51 7.19
N TYR A 221 2.30 11.40 7.43
CA TYR A 221 3.65 11.14 6.93
C TYR A 221 3.61 10.51 5.54
N ILE A 222 2.67 9.60 5.31
CA ILE A 222 2.43 8.99 4.00
C ILE A 222 0.97 9.25 3.63
N TRP A 223 0.77 9.95 2.52
CA TRP A 223 -0.53 10.26 1.95
C TRP A 223 -0.86 9.19 0.91
N HIS A 224 -1.97 8.51 1.09
CA HIS A 224 -2.42 7.43 0.22
C HIS A 224 -3.72 7.82 -0.49
N PHE A 225 -3.64 8.03 -1.80
CA PHE A 225 -4.74 8.52 -2.63
C PHE A 225 -5.64 7.39 -3.14
N THR A 226 -5.75 6.31 -2.37
CA THR A 226 -6.70 5.23 -2.65
C THR A 226 -8.15 5.70 -2.49
N GLY A 227 -9.07 5.07 -3.20
CA GLY A 227 -10.51 5.39 -3.14
C GLY A 227 -10.94 6.61 -3.94
N PHE A 228 -10.04 7.43 -4.45
CA PHE A 228 -10.38 8.50 -5.39
C PHE A 228 -10.67 7.96 -6.79
N PRO A 229 -11.64 8.56 -7.53
CA PRO A 229 -11.69 8.41 -8.98
C PRO A 229 -10.32 8.73 -9.59
N ILE A 230 -9.92 8.00 -10.63
CA ILE A 230 -8.55 8.07 -11.15
C ILE A 230 -8.17 9.49 -11.62
N GLU A 231 -9.10 10.20 -12.24
CA GLU A 231 -8.88 11.57 -12.71
C GLU A 231 -8.62 12.54 -11.54
N ASP A 232 -9.39 12.38 -10.45
CA ASP A 232 -9.19 13.15 -9.23
C ASP A 232 -7.85 12.81 -8.56
N ARG A 233 -7.48 11.53 -8.53
CA ARG A 233 -6.19 11.08 -8.01
C ARG A 233 -5.05 11.77 -8.75
N ILE A 234 -5.04 11.70 -10.10
CA ILE A 234 -4.01 12.34 -10.95
C ILE A 234 -3.94 13.84 -10.67
N ARG A 235 -5.10 14.51 -10.67
CA ARG A 235 -5.20 15.96 -10.43
C ARG A 235 -4.69 16.36 -9.05
N ILE A 236 -5.10 15.64 -8.01
CA ILE A 236 -4.75 15.97 -6.62
C ILE A 236 -3.28 15.70 -6.34
N MET A 237 -2.75 14.55 -6.76
CA MET A 237 -1.33 14.24 -6.62
C MET A 237 -0.46 15.25 -7.37
N GLY A 238 -0.89 15.68 -8.57
CA GLY A 238 -0.23 16.75 -9.31
C GLY A 238 -0.22 18.08 -8.56
N GLN A 239 -1.34 18.48 -7.98
CA GLN A 239 -1.42 19.70 -7.16
C GLN A 239 -0.51 19.64 -5.92
N VAL A 240 -0.47 18.50 -5.24
CA VAL A 240 0.44 18.29 -4.09
C VAL A 240 1.90 18.39 -4.53
N TRP A 241 2.25 17.76 -5.64
CA TRP A 241 3.58 17.85 -6.21
C TRP A 241 3.96 19.29 -6.55
N ASP A 242 3.13 20.01 -7.28
CA ASP A 242 3.41 21.39 -7.70
C ASP A 242 3.65 22.35 -6.52
N VAL A 243 2.93 22.14 -5.43
CA VAL A 243 3.05 22.99 -4.23
C VAL A 243 4.27 22.62 -3.39
N PHE A 244 4.60 21.33 -3.26
CA PHE A 244 5.57 20.89 -2.26
C PHE A 244 6.88 20.33 -2.83
N ARG A 245 7.03 20.20 -4.16
CA ARG A 245 8.24 19.61 -4.79
C ARG A 245 9.55 20.25 -4.34
N GLY A 246 9.57 21.56 -4.09
CA GLY A 246 10.77 22.24 -3.60
C GLY A 246 11.28 21.77 -2.23
N ASN A 247 10.49 20.99 -1.48
CA ASN A 247 10.93 20.41 -0.22
C ASN A 247 11.72 19.09 -0.41
N TYR A 248 11.73 18.55 -1.63
CA TYR A 248 12.43 17.30 -1.98
C TYR A 248 13.74 17.53 -2.73
N GLU A 249 14.05 18.78 -3.09
CA GLU A 249 15.31 19.22 -3.69
C GLU A 249 16.38 19.46 -2.61
#